data_18419b0b708005dea0d7b8f350aa3abc
#
_entry.id   18419b0b708005dea0d7b8f350aa3abc
#
_cell.length_a   1.000
_cell.length_b   1.000
_cell.length_c   1.000
_cell.angle_alpha   90.00
_cell.angle_beta   90.00
_cell.angle_gamma   90.00
#
_symmetry.space_group_name_H-M   'P 1'
#
loop_
_entity.id
_entity.type
_entity.pdbx_description
1 polymer ?
#
loop_
_entity_poly.entity_id
_entity_poly.type
_entity_poly.pdbx_seq_one_letter_code
_entity_poly.pdbx_strand_id
1 'polypeptide(L)'
;MVQYARPDADDTDGNWTDKSGGAVLYTSIDEASADDATTYIKVADNASDEACIVRLGDVSAPGTAGTYIKYKAMTQDNSGMGAPSLKLELLQGTTVKATTTNTSVNTSSFTAYSYTISDVSGISDWTDLKMRITMVTQGIGMSDEMHVTQAYIETQD
;
A
#
# COMPACT_ATOMS: atom_id res chain seq x y z
N MET A 1 16.97 15.89 5.29
CA MET A 1 15.63 16.42 4.88
C MET A 1 14.69 15.23 4.74
N VAL A 2 13.40 15.39 5.06
CA VAL A 2 12.42 14.30 4.84
C VAL A 2 11.78 14.50 3.46
N GLN A 3 11.70 13.42 2.66
CA GLN A 3 11.04 13.39 1.37
C GLN A 3 9.96 12.32 1.38
N TYR A 4 8.92 12.50 0.55
CA TYR A 4 7.77 11.60 0.46
C TYR A 4 7.51 11.23 -1.00
N ALA A 5 7.71 9.97 -1.36
CA ALA A 5 7.28 9.42 -2.64
C ALA A 5 5.84 8.93 -2.49
N ARG A 6 4.87 9.77 -2.88
CA ARG A 6 3.45 9.43 -2.89
C ARG A 6 3.02 8.89 -4.24
N PRO A 7 1.94 8.12 -4.30
CA PRO A 7 1.36 7.73 -5.58
C PRO A 7 1.07 8.94 -6.48
N ASP A 8 1.44 8.84 -7.75
CA ASP A 8 1.22 9.88 -8.76
C ASP A 8 0.55 9.36 -10.04
N ALA A 9 0.48 8.04 -10.20
CA ALA A 9 -0.24 7.38 -11.27
C ALA A 9 -0.55 5.92 -10.93
N ASP A 10 -1.56 5.35 -11.59
CA ASP A 10 -1.81 3.91 -11.58
C ASP A 10 -0.93 3.21 -12.63
N ASP A 11 -0.44 2.02 -12.29
CA ASP A 11 0.26 1.13 -13.22
C ASP A 11 -0.66 -0.07 -13.56
N THR A 12 -1.24 -0.70 -12.55
CA THR A 12 -2.30 -1.71 -12.68
C THR A 12 -3.27 -1.61 -11.51
N ASP A 13 -4.56 -1.67 -11.80
CA ASP A 13 -5.62 -1.63 -10.79
C ASP A 13 -5.99 -3.02 -10.24
N GLY A 14 -5.79 -4.09 -11.04
CA GLY A 14 -6.26 -5.42 -10.69
C GLY A 14 -7.77 -5.44 -10.45
N ASN A 15 -8.19 -5.98 -9.31
CA ASN A 15 -9.59 -5.93 -8.84
C ASN A 15 -9.82 -4.84 -7.77
N TRP A 16 -8.80 -3.99 -7.52
CA TRP A 16 -8.95 -2.87 -6.62
C TRP A 16 -9.76 -1.75 -7.27
N THR A 17 -10.54 -1.07 -6.46
CA THR A 17 -11.33 0.10 -6.87
C THR A 17 -11.17 1.22 -5.84
N ASP A 18 -11.44 2.45 -6.23
CA ASP A 18 -11.66 3.51 -5.27
C ASP A 18 -12.96 3.26 -4.47
N LYS A 19 -13.21 4.05 -3.45
CA LYS A 19 -14.41 3.96 -2.61
C LYS A 19 -15.72 3.96 -3.41
N SER A 20 -15.78 4.66 -4.54
CA SER A 20 -16.97 4.78 -5.40
C SER A 20 -17.08 3.67 -6.45
N GLY A 21 -16.09 2.81 -6.57
CA GLY A 21 -16.02 1.73 -7.57
C GLY A 21 -15.30 2.13 -8.85
N GLY A 22 -14.57 3.24 -8.86
CA GLY A 22 -13.74 3.68 -9.97
C GLY A 22 -12.38 2.95 -10.01
N ALA A 23 -11.74 2.98 -11.18
CA ALA A 23 -10.44 2.34 -11.41
C ALA A 23 -9.24 3.28 -11.22
N VAL A 24 -9.45 4.56 -10.89
CA VAL A 24 -8.35 5.51 -10.61
C VAL A 24 -8.03 5.44 -9.13
N LEU A 25 -6.94 4.76 -8.79
CA LEU A 25 -6.60 4.41 -7.41
C LEU A 25 -5.70 5.44 -6.73
N TYR A 26 -4.70 5.94 -7.46
CA TYR A 26 -3.63 6.76 -6.87
C TYR A 26 -4.17 8.02 -6.19
N THR A 27 -5.18 8.69 -6.76
CA THR A 27 -5.79 9.89 -6.19
C THR A 27 -6.54 9.66 -4.88
N SER A 28 -6.75 8.41 -4.49
CA SER A 28 -7.42 8.04 -3.24
C SER A 28 -6.43 7.66 -2.12
N ILE A 29 -5.12 7.67 -2.42
CA ILE A 29 -4.07 7.27 -1.47
C ILE A 29 -2.81 8.14 -1.53
N ASP A 30 -2.81 9.22 -2.32
CA ASP A 30 -1.68 10.14 -2.52
C ASP A 30 -1.60 11.29 -1.49
N GLU A 31 -2.56 11.38 -0.60
CA GLU A 31 -2.75 12.51 0.28
C GLU A 31 -1.60 12.73 1.28
N ALA A 32 -1.31 13.99 1.56
CA ALA A 32 -0.33 14.36 2.59
C ALA A 32 -0.84 14.03 4.00
N SER A 33 -2.15 14.04 4.19
CA SER A 33 -2.82 13.67 5.43
C SER A 33 -4.02 12.80 5.08
N ALA A 34 -4.00 11.54 5.53
CA ALA A 34 -5.07 10.60 5.27
C ALA A 34 -6.41 11.13 5.81
N ASP A 35 -7.44 11.09 5.00
CA ASP A 35 -8.81 11.51 5.34
C ASP A 35 -9.75 10.33 5.68
N ASP A 36 -9.14 9.14 5.84
CA ASP A 36 -9.75 7.90 6.31
C ASP A 36 -10.97 7.47 5.47
N ALA A 37 -12.16 7.62 6.04
CA ALA A 37 -13.39 7.15 5.39
C ALA A 37 -13.86 8.05 4.22
N THR A 38 -13.18 9.12 3.89
CA THR A 38 -13.55 10.01 2.78
C THR A 38 -13.02 9.46 1.47
N THR A 39 -11.72 9.19 1.38
CA THR A 39 -11.08 8.55 0.22
C THR A 39 -10.27 7.33 0.64
N TYR A 40 -10.40 6.26 -0.11
CA TYR A 40 -9.60 5.04 0.06
C TYR A 40 -9.76 4.14 -1.17
N ILE A 41 -8.82 3.25 -1.38
CA ILE A 41 -8.97 2.13 -2.30
C ILE A 41 -9.40 0.88 -1.54
N LYS A 42 -10.13 0.00 -2.20
CA LYS A 42 -10.63 -1.24 -1.60
C LYS A 42 -10.63 -2.41 -2.56
N VAL A 43 -10.58 -3.59 -2.00
CA VAL A 43 -10.80 -4.86 -2.70
C VAL A 43 -11.49 -5.85 -1.78
N ALA A 44 -12.35 -6.67 -2.36
CA ALA A 44 -12.99 -7.79 -1.65
C ALA A 44 -12.12 -9.05 -1.73
N ASP A 45 -12.18 -9.89 -0.69
CA ASP A 45 -11.55 -11.21 -0.68
C ASP A 45 -12.33 -12.17 -1.59
N ASN A 46 -11.71 -12.57 -2.70
CA ASN A 46 -12.29 -13.43 -3.74
C ASN A 46 -11.58 -14.78 -3.88
N ALA A 47 -11.03 -15.32 -2.80
CA ALA A 47 -10.34 -16.61 -2.78
C ALA A 47 -8.96 -16.63 -3.46
N SER A 48 -8.45 -15.50 -3.90
CA SER A 48 -7.09 -15.34 -4.41
C SER A 48 -6.49 -14.02 -3.92
N ASP A 49 -5.17 -13.95 -3.88
CA ASP A 49 -4.48 -12.69 -3.61
C ASP A 49 -4.82 -11.65 -4.68
N GLU A 50 -5.20 -10.45 -4.23
CA GLU A 50 -5.61 -9.36 -5.11
C GLU A 50 -4.61 -8.20 -5.00
N ALA A 51 -3.97 -7.86 -6.12
CA ALA A 51 -2.92 -6.85 -6.16
C ALA A 51 -3.24 -5.70 -7.10
N CYS A 52 -2.88 -4.49 -6.69
CA CYS A 52 -2.72 -3.33 -7.57
C CYS A 52 -1.29 -2.79 -7.49
N ILE A 53 -0.88 -2.01 -8.48
CA ILE A 53 0.40 -1.33 -8.51
C ILE A 53 0.16 0.14 -8.84
N VAL A 54 0.73 1.02 -8.01
CA VAL A 54 0.76 2.46 -8.25
C VAL A 54 2.21 2.92 -8.44
N ARG A 55 2.43 3.91 -9.29
CA ARG A 55 3.71 4.59 -9.42
C ARG A 55 3.86 5.57 -8.28
N LEU A 56 5.09 5.79 -7.86
CA LEU A 56 5.43 6.75 -6.81
C LEU A 56 6.14 7.95 -7.43
N GLY A 57 5.87 9.13 -6.92
CA GLY A 57 6.57 10.34 -7.30
C GLY A 57 8.05 10.28 -6.96
N ASP A 58 8.83 11.08 -7.66
CA ASP A 58 10.29 11.10 -7.56
C ASP A 58 10.78 11.54 -6.18
N VAL A 59 11.79 10.85 -5.69
CA VAL A 59 12.59 11.26 -4.52
C VAL A 59 14.08 11.10 -4.82
N SER A 60 14.89 11.78 -4.06
CA SER A 60 16.36 11.56 -4.11
C SER A 60 16.73 10.35 -3.25
N ALA A 61 17.86 9.72 -3.59
CA ALA A 61 18.45 8.68 -2.76
C ALA A 61 18.59 9.19 -1.31
N PRO A 62 18.15 8.42 -0.31
CA PRO A 62 18.32 8.81 1.08
C PRO A 62 19.81 8.83 1.45
N GLY A 63 20.15 9.67 2.43
CA GLY A 63 21.46 9.66 3.05
C GLY A 63 21.62 8.49 4.04
N THR A 64 22.10 8.77 5.23
CA THR A 64 22.31 7.75 6.28
C THR A 64 21.12 7.52 7.19
N ALA A 65 20.07 8.34 7.09
CA ALA A 65 18.84 8.19 7.86
C ALA A 65 17.89 7.15 7.22
N GLY A 66 16.77 6.87 7.81
CA GLY A 66 15.96 5.71 7.43
C GLY A 66 15.11 5.89 6.16
N THR A 67 14.72 4.75 5.58
CA THR A 67 13.68 4.67 4.56
C THR A 67 12.55 3.80 5.08
N TYR A 68 11.32 4.24 4.86
CA TYR A 68 10.13 3.61 5.43
C TYR A 68 9.03 3.43 4.39
N ILE A 69 8.36 2.27 4.42
CA ILE A 69 7.03 2.12 3.84
C ILE A 69 6.04 2.60 4.91
N LYS A 70 5.27 3.62 4.60
CA LYS A 70 4.20 4.16 5.44
C LYS A 70 2.87 3.90 4.79
N TYR A 71 1.90 3.45 5.55
CA TYR A 71 0.55 3.23 5.04
C TYR A 71 -0.47 3.35 6.16
N LYS A 72 -1.71 3.62 5.77
CA LYS A 72 -2.86 3.65 6.67
C LYS A 72 -3.97 2.79 6.08
N ALA A 73 -4.42 1.80 6.84
CA ALA A 73 -5.32 0.77 6.35
C ALA A 73 -6.27 0.28 7.43
N MET A 74 -7.36 -0.32 7.00
CA MET A 74 -8.24 -1.16 7.81
C MET A 74 -8.72 -2.35 6.97
N THR A 75 -9.22 -3.37 7.63
CA THR A 75 -9.91 -4.47 6.99
C THR A 75 -11.30 -4.63 7.61
N GLN A 76 -12.26 -5.11 6.82
CA GLN A 76 -13.57 -5.49 7.32
C GLN A 76 -13.62 -7.02 7.41
N ASP A 77 -13.75 -7.55 8.63
CA ASP A 77 -13.98 -8.97 8.88
C ASP A 77 -15.52 -9.21 8.88
N ASN A 78 -16.07 -9.42 7.70
CA ASN A 78 -17.49 -9.71 7.52
C ASN A 78 -17.80 -11.22 7.61
N SER A 79 -16.77 -12.05 7.52
CA SER A 79 -16.88 -13.50 7.58
C SER A 79 -16.90 -14.03 9.02
N GLY A 80 -16.29 -13.30 9.97
CA GLY A 80 -16.06 -13.75 11.34
C GLY A 80 -15.02 -14.89 11.44
N MET A 81 -14.27 -15.16 10.39
CA MET A 81 -13.28 -16.24 10.32
C MET A 81 -11.84 -15.73 10.36
N GLY A 82 -11.66 -14.44 10.52
CA GLY A 82 -10.39 -13.73 10.52
C GLY A 82 -10.26 -12.80 9.32
N ALA A 83 -9.46 -11.76 9.49
CA ALA A 83 -9.28 -10.74 8.49
C ALA A 83 -8.13 -11.05 7.53
N PRO A 84 -8.21 -10.63 6.24
CA PRO A 84 -7.13 -10.77 5.30
C PRO A 84 -5.89 -9.98 5.73
N SER A 85 -4.72 -10.39 5.25
CA SER A 85 -3.46 -9.69 5.48
C SER A 85 -3.21 -8.67 4.38
N LEU A 86 -2.44 -7.63 4.70
CA LEU A 86 -1.99 -6.62 3.73
C LEU A 86 -0.49 -6.77 3.50
N LYS A 87 -0.10 -7.04 2.25
CA LYS A 87 1.30 -7.06 1.83
C LYS A 87 1.59 -5.83 0.96
N LEU A 88 2.67 -5.13 1.28
CA LEU A 88 3.19 -4.03 0.47
C LEU A 88 4.60 -4.37 0.01
N GLU A 89 4.86 -4.12 -1.25
CA GLU A 89 6.15 -4.36 -1.88
C GLU A 89 6.60 -3.09 -2.62
N LEU A 90 7.80 -2.61 -2.28
CA LEU A 90 8.47 -1.57 -3.04
C LEU A 90 9.16 -2.20 -4.24
N LEU A 91 8.88 -1.70 -5.43
CA LEU A 91 9.49 -2.14 -6.68
C LEU A 91 10.29 -1.01 -7.31
N GLN A 92 11.36 -1.39 -8.00
CA GLN A 92 12.01 -0.55 -9.02
C GLN A 92 11.83 -1.25 -10.37
N GLY A 93 11.14 -0.61 -11.29
CA GLY A 93 10.65 -1.28 -12.50
C GLY A 93 9.71 -2.45 -12.15
N THR A 94 10.18 -3.68 -12.41
CA THR A 94 9.46 -4.93 -12.03
C THR A 94 10.12 -5.69 -10.88
N THR A 95 11.25 -5.21 -10.36
CA THR A 95 12.05 -5.91 -9.35
C THR A 95 11.63 -5.47 -7.96
N VAL A 96 11.27 -6.42 -7.10
CA VAL A 96 10.96 -6.17 -5.69
C VAL A 96 12.24 -5.81 -4.94
N LYS A 97 12.22 -4.70 -4.22
CA LYS A 97 13.32 -4.16 -3.41
C LYS A 97 13.08 -4.30 -1.91
N ALA A 98 11.83 -4.22 -1.48
CA ALA A 98 11.45 -4.42 -0.08
C ALA A 98 10.03 -5.01 -0.01
N THR A 99 9.77 -5.77 1.04
CA THR A 99 8.46 -6.40 1.29
C THR A 99 8.11 -6.29 2.76
N THR A 100 6.87 -5.96 3.04
CA THR A 100 6.29 -6.09 4.38
C THR A 100 4.91 -6.74 4.29
N THR A 101 4.57 -7.56 5.28
CA THR A 101 3.24 -8.16 5.41
C THR A 101 2.70 -7.89 6.80
N ASN A 102 1.53 -7.27 6.86
CA ASN A 102 0.79 -7.04 8.08
C ASN A 102 -0.36 -8.04 8.19
N THR A 103 -0.23 -8.99 9.11
CA THR A 103 -1.23 -10.04 9.40
C THR A 103 -2.24 -9.62 10.47
N SER A 104 -2.16 -8.38 10.94
CA SER A 104 -2.98 -7.86 12.04
C SER A 104 -3.46 -6.44 11.71
N VAL A 105 -3.96 -6.25 10.49
CA VAL A 105 -4.60 -4.99 10.09
C VAL A 105 -5.85 -4.78 10.95
N ASN A 106 -6.03 -3.56 11.46
CA ASN A 106 -7.13 -3.24 12.35
C ASN A 106 -8.49 -3.42 11.64
N THR A 107 -9.45 -4.06 12.31
CA THR A 107 -10.79 -4.36 11.75
C THR A 107 -11.84 -3.29 12.07
N SER A 108 -11.52 -2.31 12.90
CA SER A 108 -12.49 -1.34 13.42
C SER A 108 -12.25 0.09 12.93
N SER A 109 -11.03 0.41 12.54
CA SER A 109 -10.65 1.78 12.14
C SER A 109 -9.39 1.79 11.29
N PHE A 110 -9.26 2.82 10.45
CA PHE A 110 -8.02 3.09 9.74
C PHE A 110 -6.89 3.36 10.73
N THR A 111 -5.86 2.53 10.67
CA THR A 111 -4.69 2.60 11.55
C THR A 111 -3.43 2.81 10.73
N ALA A 112 -2.58 3.72 11.20
CA ALA A 112 -1.29 4.01 10.54
C ALA A 112 -0.24 2.97 10.93
N TYR A 113 0.51 2.51 9.94
CA TYR A 113 1.59 1.54 10.07
C TYR A 113 2.87 2.08 9.45
N SER A 114 3.99 1.60 9.93
CA SER A 114 5.31 1.97 9.43
C SER A 114 6.21 0.74 9.42
N TYR A 115 6.88 0.52 8.30
CA TYR A 115 7.88 -0.53 8.14
C TYR A 115 9.21 0.09 7.71
N THR A 116 10.29 -0.21 8.44
CA THR A 116 11.64 0.25 8.12
C THR A 116 12.26 -0.63 7.05
N ILE A 117 12.70 -0.04 5.96
CA ILE A 117 13.50 -0.73 4.94
C ILE A 117 14.96 -0.69 5.40
N SER A 118 15.47 -1.84 5.82
CA SER A 118 16.82 -1.95 6.41
C SER A 118 17.96 -1.90 5.38
N ASP A 119 17.67 -2.24 4.11
CA ASP A 119 18.65 -2.23 3.03
C ASP A 119 18.04 -1.59 1.77
N VAL A 120 18.57 -0.45 1.41
CA VAL A 120 18.22 0.31 0.20
C VAL A 120 19.30 0.29 -0.86
N SER A 121 20.42 -0.41 -0.63
CA SER A 121 21.56 -0.45 -1.54
C SER A 121 21.22 -1.04 -2.91
N GLY A 122 20.19 -1.86 -2.98
CA GLY A 122 19.68 -2.42 -4.23
C GLY A 122 18.82 -1.46 -5.06
N ILE A 123 18.49 -0.26 -4.55
CA ILE A 123 17.71 0.74 -5.29
C ILE A 123 18.69 1.66 -6.01
N SER A 124 18.75 1.56 -7.32
CA SER A 124 19.67 2.36 -8.16
C SER A 124 18.99 3.58 -8.80
N ASP A 125 17.66 3.55 -8.91
CA ASP A 125 16.86 4.64 -9.48
C ASP A 125 15.67 4.96 -8.57
N TRP A 126 15.72 6.11 -7.92
CA TRP A 126 14.72 6.61 -6.99
C TRP A 126 13.58 7.39 -7.68
N THR A 127 13.63 7.48 -9.01
CA THR A 127 12.59 8.07 -9.85
C THR A 127 11.75 7.03 -10.59
N ASP A 128 12.08 5.73 -10.48
CA ASP A 128 11.32 4.61 -11.07
C ASP A 128 10.79 3.66 -9.98
N LEU A 129 10.23 4.22 -8.92
CA LEU A 129 9.66 3.43 -7.83
C LEU A 129 8.16 3.20 -8.02
N LYS A 130 7.72 2.02 -7.60
CA LYS A 130 6.31 1.62 -7.56
C LYS A 130 5.99 0.95 -6.23
N MET A 131 4.72 1.03 -5.82
CA MET A 131 4.20 0.27 -4.69
C MET A 131 3.21 -0.76 -5.21
N ARG A 132 3.47 -2.04 -4.95
CA ARG A 132 2.47 -3.09 -5.10
C ARG A 132 1.76 -3.29 -3.77
N ILE A 133 0.45 -3.17 -3.79
CA ILE A 133 -0.43 -3.33 -2.64
C ILE A 133 -1.23 -4.60 -2.87
N THR A 134 -1.09 -5.60 -2.00
CA THR A 134 -1.73 -6.90 -2.16
C THR A 134 -2.55 -7.23 -0.92
N MET A 135 -3.83 -7.48 -1.11
CA MET A 135 -4.63 -8.20 -0.12
C MET A 135 -4.29 -9.69 -0.26
N VAL A 136 -3.79 -10.26 0.82
CA VAL A 136 -3.52 -11.70 0.91
C VAL A 136 -4.76 -12.39 1.43
N THR A 137 -5.37 -13.23 0.61
CA THR A 137 -6.64 -13.89 0.92
C THR A 137 -6.58 -14.79 2.14
N GLN A 138 -7.70 -14.91 2.85
CA GLN A 138 -7.91 -15.91 3.91
C GLN A 138 -8.52 -17.21 3.37
N GLY A 139 -9.06 -17.20 2.16
CA GLY A 139 -9.59 -18.39 1.49
C GLY A 139 -10.98 -18.21 0.86
N ILE A 140 -11.55 -19.31 0.39
CA ILE A 140 -12.78 -19.32 -0.39
C ILE A 140 -13.99 -18.98 0.50
N GLY A 141 -14.87 -18.13 0.02
CA GLY A 141 -16.17 -17.81 0.65
C GLY A 141 -16.09 -16.73 1.70
N MET A 142 -14.95 -16.03 1.80
CA MET A 142 -14.84 -14.85 2.66
C MET A 142 -15.52 -13.66 2.00
N SER A 143 -16.13 -12.81 2.81
CA SER A 143 -16.75 -11.55 2.36
C SER A 143 -16.04 -10.33 2.93
N ASP A 144 -14.77 -10.52 3.26
CA ASP A 144 -13.95 -9.49 3.88
C ASP A 144 -13.46 -8.48 2.84
N GLU A 145 -13.18 -7.28 3.27
CA GLU A 145 -12.62 -6.23 2.41
C GLU A 145 -11.34 -5.67 3.03
N MET A 146 -10.37 -5.37 2.19
CA MET A 146 -9.19 -4.55 2.55
C MET A 146 -9.39 -3.14 2.06
N HIS A 147 -9.19 -2.16 2.93
CA HIS A 147 -9.26 -0.73 2.64
C HIS A 147 -7.91 -0.07 2.94
N VAL A 148 -7.41 0.72 2.01
CA VAL A 148 -6.18 1.52 2.17
C VAL A 148 -6.49 2.97 1.84
N THR A 149 -6.22 3.89 2.77
CA THR A 149 -6.45 5.33 2.59
C THR A 149 -5.16 6.11 2.34
N GLN A 150 -3.99 5.50 2.57
CA GLN A 150 -2.70 6.12 2.31
C GLN A 150 -1.61 5.06 2.17
N ALA A 151 -0.71 5.21 1.20
CA ALA A 151 0.50 4.39 1.08
C ALA A 151 1.59 5.19 0.37
N TYR A 152 2.79 5.28 0.96
CA TYR A 152 3.92 6.05 0.41
C TYR A 152 5.25 5.58 0.96
N ILE A 153 6.34 6.04 0.36
CA ILE A 153 7.70 5.92 0.90
C ILE A 153 8.10 7.24 1.55
N GLU A 154 8.64 7.15 2.75
CA GLU A 154 9.32 8.24 3.43
C GLU A 154 10.81 7.97 3.42
N THR A 155 11.61 8.92 2.94
CA THR A 155 13.08 8.87 3.01
C THR A 155 13.58 10.01 3.89
N GLN A 156 14.63 9.76 4.66
CA GLN A 156 15.24 10.74 5.56
C GLN A 156 16.74 10.86 5.25
N ASP A 157 17.25 12.10 5.14
CA ASP A 157 18.66 12.44 5.01
C ASP A 157 19.24 12.85 6.36
#